data_b70fd8a47dd98d46254e1f4feecdf352
#
_entry.id   b70fd8a47dd98d46254e1f4feecdf352
#
_cell.length_a   1.000
_cell.length_b   1.000
_cell.length_c   1.000
_cell.angle_alpha   90.00
_cell.angle_beta   90.00
_cell.angle_gamma   90.00
#
_symmetry.space_group_name_H-M   'P 1'
#
loop_
_entity.id
_entity.type
_entity.pdbx_description
1 polymer ?
#
loop_
_entity_poly.entity_id
_entity_poly.type
_entity_poly.pdbx_seq_one_letter_code
_entity_poly.pdbx_strand_id
1 'polypeptide(L)'
;LKRALFFSWVVFLGPLLSQGQPLGGQRVFSFLDLPTHARVAALGSTVASGLRPDAPYFLNNPALADSLPDNQLSISLMPYRAAARYYTLHYGLPVRSAGTWAVGLQYLTYGQFDLTDPGGNTLGTFSANDYALSLTHARTEGNFTLGATIKAVGSTIETYSAFGILADLGGIWRHPNGNLTVGLVAKNAGYLLKNYGPAEADLPFDLQAGITLKPQYAPIRVTLTAHHLHRFDITYNDPNLAVRFDLNGNPIPQPVSLAEKLARHLSVGTEFLISRHVHLMLGYNHQKRQEGKLITGGAGVSFGASVQARGFQLTYGRFTSVPTAGTSQLSMRIDLGQLLN
;
A
#
# COMPACT_ATOMS: atom_id res chain seq x y z
N LEU A 1 0.73 11.78 48.88
CA LEU A 1 2.01 11.70 48.16
C LEU A 1 1.80 10.84 46.90
N LYS A 2 1.52 11.49 45.76
CA LYS A 2 1.40 10.85 44.43
C LYS A 2 2.78 10.92 43.78
N ARG A 3 3.45 9.76 43.59
CA ARG A 3 4.67 9.64 42.82
C ARG A 3 4.32 9.60 41.33
N ALA A 4 4.68 10.68 40.61
CA ALA A 4 4.69 10.69 39.15
C ALA A 4 5.92 9.93 38.67
N LEU A 5 5.73 8.82 37.97
CA LEU A 5 6.75 8.11 37.23
C LEU A 5 6.91 8.77 35.86
N PHE A 6 7.97 9.56 35.72
CA PHE A 6 8.46 10.07 34.44
C PHE A 6 9.12 8.89 33.71
N PHE A 7 8.47 8.40 32.67
CA PHE A 7 9.07 7.45 31.72
C PHE A 7 9.85 8.27 30.68
N SER A 8 11.17 8.34 30.88
CA SER A 8 12.09 8.98 29.95
C SER A 8 12.29 8.06 28.73
N TRP A 9 11.66 8.37 27.62
CA TRP A 9 11.93 7.74 26.33
C TRP A 9 13.20 8.35 25.73
N VAL A 10 14.31 7.64 25.90
CA VAL A 10 15.53 7.91 25.13
C VAL A 10 15.33 7.34 23.74
N VAL A 11 14.97 8.20 22.79
CA VAL A 11 14.98 7.86 21.36
C VAL A 11 16.44 7.80 20.93
N PHE A 12 16.96 6.60 20.75
CA PHE A 12 18.27 6.36 20.12
C PHE A 12 18.10 6.61 18.60
N LEU A 13 18.32 7.85 18.16
CA LEU A 13 18.57 8.18 16.76
C LEU A 13 20.02 7.81 16.42
N GLY A 14 20.25 6.52 16.13
CA GLY A 14 21.49 6.12 15.46
C GLY A 14 21.46 6.61 14.00
N PRO A 15 22.59 7.04 13.42
CA PRO A 15 22.63 7.51 12.04
C PRO A 15 22.42 6.33 11.08
N LEU A 16 21.21 6.16 10.55
CA LEU A 16 20.94 5.29 9.41
C LEU A 16 21.43 5.96 8.12
N LEU A 17 22.75 6.06 7.97
CA LEU A 17 23.38 6.43 6.71
C LEU A 17 23.61 5.16 5.87
N SER A 18 22.54 4.50 5.44
CA SER A 18 22.62 3.55 4.35
C SER A 18 22.37 4.30 3.05
N GLN A 19 23.42 4.71 2.37
CA GLN A 19 23.38 5.22 1.01
C GLN A 19 23.47 4.05 0.01
N GLY A 20 22.47 3.20 -0.01
CA GLY A 20 22.32 2.19 -1.05
C GLY A 20 21.23 2.65 -2.02
N GLN A 21 21.56 2.89 -3.30
CA GLN A 21 20.55 3.01 -4.34
C GLN A 21 19.73 1.71 -4.35
N PRO A 22 18.39 1.76 -4.43
CA PRO A 22 17.58 0.55 -4.56
C PRO A 22 17.85 -0.07 -5.95
N LEU A 23 18.73 -1.05 -5.98
CA LEU A 23 18.92 -1.89 -7.15
C LEU A 23 17.66 -2.77 -7.31
N GLY A 24 17.08 -2.79 -8.51
CA GLY A 24 15.97 -3.68 -8.82
C GLY A 24 16.34 -5.15 -8.56
N GLY A 25 15.40 -5.95 -8.03
CA GLY A 25 15.62 -7.37 -7.76
C GLY A 25 16.16 -7.74 -6.37
N GLN A 26 16.49 -6.76 -5.51
CA GLN A 26 16.98 -7.02 -4.15
C GLN A 26 15.84 -7.15 -3.11
N ARG A 27 14.59 -6.81 -3.46
CA ARG A 27 13.44 -6.90 -2.56
C ARG A 27 12.62 -8.15 -2.83
N VAL A 28 12.34 -8.89 -1.76
CA VAL A 28 11.36 -9.96 -1.75
C VAL A 28 9.97 -9.40 -1.36
N PHE A 29 8.89 -10.06 -1.78
CA PHE A 29 7.49 -9.71 -1.44
C PHE A 29 7.07 -8.29 -1.86
N SER A 30 7.63 -7.75 -2.96
CA SER A 30 7.28 -6.42 -3.46
C SER A 30 5.79 -6.25 -3.84
N PHE A 31 5.04 -7.35 -4.01
CA PHE A 31 3.59 -7.31 -4.23
C PHE A 31 2.80 -6.71 -3.07
N LEU A 32 3.37 -6.66 -1.85
CA LEU A 32 2.78 -6.01 -0.68
C LEU A 32 2.68 -4.47 -0.82
N ASP A 33 3.41 -3.88 -1.76
CA ASP A 33 3.35 -2.45 -2.09
C ASP A 33 2.22 -2.12 -3.08
N LEU A 34 1.54 -3.15 -3.65
CA LEU A 34 0.42 -2.95 -4.54
C LEU A 34 -0.83 -2.45 -3.78
N PRO A 35 -1.66 -1.60 -4.42
CA PRO A 35 -2.88 -1.13 -3.78
C PRO A 35 -3.84 -2.29 -3.53
N THR A 36 -4.30 -2.42 -2.29
CA THR A 36 -5.14 -3.55 -1.84
C THR A 36 -6.61 -3.39 -2.21
N HIS A 37 -7.04 -2.22 -2.66
CA HIS A 37 -8.42 -1.89 -3.01
C HIS A 37 -8.47 -0.80 -4.08
N ALA A 38 -9.47 -0.84 -4.96
CA ALA A 38 -9.63 0.10 -6.07
C ALA A 38 -9.69 1.58 -5.64
N ARG A 39 -10.24 1.86 -4.46
CA ARG A 39 -10.26 3.22 -3.90
C ARG A 39 -8.85 3.68 -3.48
N VAL A 40 -8.03 2.80 -2.92
CA VAL A 40 -6.61 3.11 -2.61
C VAL A 40 -5.86 3.39 -3.91
N ALA A 41 -6.09 2.56 -4.94
CA ALA A 41 -5.54 2.75 -6.27
C ALA A 41 -5.88 4.12 -6.85
N ALA A 42 -7.16 4.54 -6.73
CA ALA A 42 -7.66 5.81 -7.23
C ALA A 42 -7.15 7.04 -6.47
N LEU A 43 -6.74 6.89 -5.21
CA LEU A 43 -6.26 7.97 -4.34
C LEU A 43 -4.72 8.09 -4.28
N GLY A 44 -4.03 7.68 -5.33
CA GLY A 44 -2.56 7.77 -5.42
C GLY A 44 -1.84 6.50 -4.97
N SER A 45 -2.55 5.39 -4.80
CA SER A 45 -2.05 4.04 -4.47
C SER A 45 -1.48 3.87 -3.06
N THR A 46 -1.49 4.91 -2.23
CA THR A 46 -0.98 4.87 -0.85
C THR A 46 -1.89 5.69 0.06
N VAL A 47 -2.43 5.05 1.11
CA VAL A 47 -3.36 5.68 2.07
C VAL A 47 -3.03 5.17 3.47
N ALA A 48 -2.67 6.07 4.41
CA ALA A 48 -2.36 5.75 5.79
C ALA A 48 -3.44 6.20 6.79
N SER A 49 -4.43 7.00 6.33
CA SER A 49 -5.54 7.51 7.15
C SER A 49 -6.86 7.42 6.40
N GLY A 50 -7.99 7.48 7.11
CA GLY A 50 -9.32 7.45 6.51
C GLY A 50 -10.40 7.85 7.51
N LEU A 51 -11.55 8.33 7.02
CA LEU A 51 -12.71 8.68 7.83
C LEU A 51 -13.70 7.51 7.89
N ARG A 52 -14.44 7.39 8.99
CA ARG A 52 -15.56 6.43 9.12
C ARG A 52 -16.75 6.87 8.26
N PRO A 53 -17.54 5.95 7.72
CA PRO A 53 -17.37 4.50 7.57
C PRO A 53 -16.62 4.19 6.27
N ASP A 54 -15.31 4.29 6.28
CA ASP A 54 -14.53 4.02 5.08
C ASP A 54 -14.24 2.52 4.96
N ALA A 55 -14.21 2.09 3.74
CA ALA A 55 -14.00 0.73 3.31
C ALA A 55 -12.67 0.10 3.80
N PRO A 56 -12.42 -1.15 3.45
CA PRO A 56 -11.44 -2.06 4.05
C PRO A 56 -10.00 -1.62 3.79
N TYR A 57 -9.51 -0.59 4.51
CA TYR A 57 -8.13 -0.12 4.41
C TYR A 57 -7.19 -0.72 5.47
N PHE A 58 -7.65 -1.71 6.24
CA PHE A 58 -6.85 -2.25 7.34
C PHE A 58 -5.52 -2.89 6.87
N LEU A 59 -5.44 -3.37 5.62
CA LEU A 59 -4.16 -3.79 5.04
C LEU A 59 -3.22 -2.62 4.71
N ASN A 60 -3.73 -1.38 4.71
CA ASN A 60 -2.93 -0.17 4.57
C ASN A 60 -2.52 0.40 5.93
N ASN A 61 -3.45 0.39 6.89
CA ASN A 61 -3.20 0.75 8.28
C ASN A 61 -4.12 -0.09 9.18
N PRO A 62 -3.56 -0.97 10.04
CA PRO A 62 -4.34 -1.86 10.92
C PRO A 62 -5.39 -1.15 11.78
N ALA A 63 -5.10 0.08 12.22
CA ALA A 63 -6.04 0.84 13.03
C ALA A 63 -7.33 1.24 12.29
N LEU A 64 -7.36 1.13 10.93
CA LEU A 64 -8.58 1.35 10.15
C LEU A 64 -9.55 0.17 10.22
N ALA A 65 -9.14 -0.98 10.76
CA ALA A 65 -10.02 -2.13 10.96
C ALA A 65 -11.19 -1.80 11.91
N ASP A 66 -11.05 -0.85 12.83
CA ASP A 66 -12.11 -0.43 13.74
C ASP A 66 -13.35 0.16 13.03
N SER A 67 -13.16 0.56 11.78
CA SER A 67 -14.21 1.13 10.92
C SER A 67 -14.94 0.08 10.09
N LEU A 68 -14.50 -1.20 10.16
CA LEU A 68 -15.14 -2.30 9.46
C LEU A 68 -16.43 -2.71 10.17
N PRO A 69 -17.58 -2.74 9.49
CA PRO A 69 -18.75 -3.45 9.96
C PRO A 69 -18.48 -4.95 10.11
N ASP A 70 -19.14 -5.57 11.07
CA ASP A 70 -19.14 -7.03 11.19
C ASP A 70 -19.74 -7.67 9.93
N ASN A 71 -19.23 -8.85 9.54
CA ASN A 71 -19.68 -9.58 8.36
C ASN A 71 -19.55 -8.80 7.03
N GLN A 72 -18.64 -7.83 6.95
CA GLN A 72 -18.36 -7.16 5.70
C GLN A 72 -17.29 -7.91 4.92
N LEU A 73 -17.62 -8.30 3.69
CA LEU A 73 -16.70 -8.92 2.73
C LEU A 73 -16.33 -7.90 1.65
N SER A 74 -15.05 -7.82 1.30
CA SER A 74 -14.60 -7.06 0.14
C SER A 74 -13.65 -7.91 -0.70
N ILE A 75 -13.87 -7.93 -2.00
CA ILE A 75 -13.05 -8.66 -2.97
C ILE A 75 -12.57 -7.64 -4.01
N SER A 76 -11.28 -7.72 -4.37
CA SER A 76 -10.73 -6.89 -5.43
C SER A 76 -9.98 -7.73 -6.46
N LEU A 77 -10.05 -7.29 -7.70
CA LEU A 77 -9.33 -7.86 -8.84
C LEU A 77 -8.58 -6.75 -9.57
N MET A 78 -7.30 -7.00 -9.84
CA MET A 78 -6.45 -6.12 -10.61
C MET A 78 -5.67 -6.94 -11.64
N PRO A 79 -6.03 -6.87 -12.94
CA PRO A 79 -5.14 -7.27 -14.02
C PRO A 79 -3.87 -6.42 -13.92
N TYR A 80 -2.71 -7.06 -13.64
CA TYR A 80 -1.51 -6.29 -13.30
C TYR A 80 -0.62 -6.07 -14.52
N ARG A 81 0.06 -7.10 -15.00
CA ARG A 81 0.95 -7.02 -16.17
C ARG A 81 0.85 -8.31 -16.99
N ALA A 82 0.79 -8.21 -18.30
CA ALA A 82 0.67 -9.38 -19.16
C ALA A 82 -0.40 -10.35 -18.64
N ALA A 83 -0.05 -11.57 -18.28
CA ALA A 83 -0.92 -12.58 -17.70
C ALA A 83 -1.08 -12.45 -16.18
N ALA A 84 -0.32 -11.56 -15.50
CA ALA A 84 -0.36 -11.44 -14.05
C ALA A 84 -1.67 -10.82 -13.54
N ARG A 85 -2.21 -11.39 -12.46
CA ARG A 85 -3.45 -10.95 -11.82
C ARG A 85 -3.27 -10.90 -10.31
N TYR A 86 -3.70 -9.80 -9.72
CA TYR A 86 -3.67 -9.59 -8.28
C TYR A 86 -5.08 -9.60 -7.72
N TYR A 87 -5.27 -10.41 -6.69
CA TYR A 87 -6.53 -10.57 -5.98
C TYR A 87 -6.33 -10.17 -4.53
N THR A 88 -7.32 -9.50 -3.95
CA THR A 88 -7.38 -9.26 -2.51
C THR A 88 -8.76 -9.61 -1.98
N LEU A 89 -8.77 -10.17 -0.77
CA LEU A 89 -9.98 -10.46 -0.02
C LEU A 89 -9.83 -9.88 1.38
N HIS A 90 -10.85 -9.18 1.85
CA HIS A 90 -10.94 -8.60 3.17
C HIS A 90 -12.24 -9.02 3.84
N TYR A 91 -12.16 -9.47 5.10
CA TYR A 91 -13.34 -9.87 5.86
C TYR A 91 -13.26 -9.38 7.29
N GLY A 92 -14.30 -8.66 7.73
CA GLY A 92 -14.49 -8.24 9.12
C GLY A 92 -15.15 -9.35 9.93
N LEU A 93 -14.48 -9.81 10.98
CA LEU A 93 -14.97 -10.88 11.85
C LEU A 93 -15.99 -10.34 12.85
N PRO A 94 -17.12 -11.04 13.12
CA PRO A 94 -18.16 -10.61 14.05
C PRO A 94 -17.78 -10.88 15.52
N VAL A 95 -16.56 -10.49 15.94
CA VAL A 95 -16.04 -10.69 17.29
C VAL A 95 -15.92 -9.35 18.00
N ARG A 96 -16.83 -9.05 18.93
CA ARG A 96 -16.96 -7.72 19.57
C ARG A 96 -16.30 -7.60 20.93
N SER A 97 -15.88 -8.69 21.56
CA SER A 97 -15.55 -8.68 23.00
C SER A 97 -14.27 -7.92 23.36
N ALA A 98 -13.37 -7.63 22.40
CA ALA A 98 -12.08 -7.01 22.69
C ALA A 98 -11.57 -6.06 21.58
N GLY A 99 -12.44 -5.53 20.73
CA GLY A 99 -12.09 -4.73 19.56
C GLY A 99 -12.54 -5.39 18.25
N THR A 100 -12.06 -4.90 17.14
CA THR A 100 -12.42 -5.39 15.80
C THR A 100 -11.33 -6.32 15.28
N TRP A 101 -11.75 -7.48 14.79
CA TRP A 101 -10.88 -8.44 14.12
C TRP A 101 -11.18 -8.48 12.63
N ALA A 102 -10.13 -8.63 11.83
CA ALA A 102 -10.27 -8.77 10.39
C ALA A 102 -9.22 -9.74 9.83
N VAL A 103 -9.60 -10.44 8.76
CA VAL A 103 -8.69 -11.27 7.98
C VAL A 103 -8.54 -10.70 6.58
N GLY A 104 -7.34 -10.81 6.01
CA GLY A 104 -7.02 -10.38 4.67
C GLY A 104 -6.23 -11.43 3.92
N LEU A 105 -6.52 -11.59 2.64
CA LEU A 105 -5.73 -12.39 1.73
C LEU A 105 -5.30 -11.52 0.56
N GLN A 106 -4.03 -11.60 0.20
CA GLN A 106 -3.46 -11.02 -1.00
C GLN A 106 -2.84 -12.15 -1.82
N TYR A 107 -3.16 -12.23 -3.09
CA TYR A 107 -2.64 -13.25 -3.99
C TYR A 107 -2.31 -12.65 -5.34
N LEU A 108 -1.05 -12.77 -5.75
CA LEU A 108 -0.57 -12.36 -7.07
C LEU A 108 -0.11 -13.60 -7.82
N THR A 109 -0.75 -13.90 -8.94
CA THR A 109 -0.25 -14.88 -9.90
C THR A 109 0.34 -14.17 -11.10
N TYR A 110 1.49 -14.65 -11.55
CA TYR A 110 2.17 -14.12 -12.73
C TYR A 110 1.79 -14.89 -14.02
N GLY A 111 0.97 -15.95 -13.89
CA GLY A 111 0.60 -16.84 -14.99
C GLY A 111 1.56 -18.00 -15.16
N GLN A 112 1.56 -18.57 -16.37
CA GLN A 112 2.45 -19.66 -16.76
C GLN A 112 3.54 -19.13 -17.68
N PHE A 113 4.72 -19.70 -17.55
CA PHE A 113 5.91 -19.42 -18.36
C PHE A 113 6.41 -20.70 -18.98
N ASP A 114 6.91 -20.63 -20.22
CA ASP A 114 7.55 -21.75 -20.86
C ASP A 114 8.94 -21.98 -20.26
N LEU A 115 9.22 -23.21 -19.86
CA LEU A 115 10.56 -23.66 -19.49
C LEU A 115 11.28 -24.08 -20.77
N THR A 116 12.33 -23.37 -21.16
CA THR A 116 13.08 -23.62 -22.36
C THR A 116 14.52 -24.03 -22.06
N ASP A 117 15.09 -24.92 -22.90
CA ASP A 117 16.51 -25.21 -22.88
C ASP A 117 17.33 -24.06 -23.53
N PRO A 118 18.68 -24.07 -23.45
CA PRO A 118 19.51 -23.09 -24.13
C PRO A 118 19.36 -23.07 -25.65
N GLY A 119 18.82 -24.12 -26.26
CA GLY A 119 18.51 -24.22 -27.69
C GLY A 119 17.15 -23.61 -28.06
N GLY A 120 16.37 -23.17 -27.07
CA GLY A 120 15.02 -22.60 -27.28
C GLY A 120 13.89 -23.63 -27.37
N ASN A 121 14.17 -24.92 -27.12
CA ASN A 121 13.11 -25.94 -27.12
C ASN A 121 12.33 -25.88 -25.80
N THR A 122 11.00 -25.95 -25.88
CA THR A 122 10.13 -25.98 -24.70
C THR A 122 10.23 -27.33 -24.00
N LEU A 123 10.67 -27.33 -22.73
CA LEU A 123 10.78 -28.52 -21.88
C LEU A 123 9.53 -28.73 -21.01
N GLY A 124 8.70 -27.71 -20.86
CA GLY A 124 7.52 -27.71 -20.00
C GLY A 124 7.05 -26.31 -19.68
N THR A 125 6.25 -26.18 -18.62
CA THR A 125 5.78 -24.87 -18.11
C THR A 125 5.99 -24.79 -16.60
N PHE A 126 6.21 -23.57 -16.09
CA PHE A 126 6.23 -23.29 -14.66
C PHE A 126 5.34 -22.09 -14.32
N SER A 127 5.00 -21.93 -13.05
CA SER A 127 4.24 -20.79 -12.53
C SER A 127 5.03 -20.02 -11.49
N ALA A 128 4.67 -18.72 -11.35
CA ALA A 128 5.15 -17.89 -10.26
C ALA A 128 3.95 -17.26 -9.53
N ASN A 129 3.98 -17.29 -8.19
CA ASN A 129 2.89 -16.81 -7.36
C ASN A 129 3.41 -16.22 -6.06
N ASP A 130 2.77 -15.12 -5.63
CA ASP A 130 2.98 -14.50 -4.31
C ASP A 130 1.67 -14.51 -3.53
N TYR A 131 1.74 -14.73 -2.22
CA TYR A 131 0.58 -14.75 -1.34
C TYR A 131 0.90 -14.21 0.04
N ALA A 132 -0.08 -13.55 0.66
CA ALA A 132 -0.03 -13.11 2.04
C ALA A 132 -1.37 -13.33 2.73
N LEU A 133 -1.34 -14.03 3.85
CA LEU A 133 -2.48 -14.17 4.77
C LEU A 133 -2.25 -13.25 5.96
N SER A 134 -3.24 -12.42 6.29
CA SER A 134 -3.15 -11.39 7.31
C SER A 134 -4.24 -11.56 8.35
N LEU A 135 -3.89 -11.46 9.62
CA LEU A 135 -4.81 -11.36 10.75
C LEU A 135 -4.58 -10.01 11.43
N THR A 136 -5.63 -9.20 11.51
CA THR A 136 -5.60 -7.85 12.04
C THR A 136 -6.49 -7.73 13.26
N HIS A 137 -6.01 -7.02 14.28
CA HIS A 137 -6.79 -6.59 15.43
C HIS A 137 -6.65 -5.09 15.63
N ALA A 138 -7.77 -4.40 15.89
CA ALA A 138 -7.79 -2.98 16.22
C ALA A 138 -8.66 -2.70 17.43
N ARG A 139 -8.24 -1.75 18.27
CA ARG A 139 -8.98 -1.30 19.43
C ARG A 139 -9.00 0.22 19.51
N THR A 140 -10.18 0.76 19.75
CA THR A 140 -10.41 2.20 19.93
C THR A 140 -10.58 2.53 21.39
N GLU A 141 -9.90 3.58 21.85
CA GLU A 141 -10.02 4.17 23.17
C GLU A 141 -10.16 5.68 23.00
N GLY A 142 -11.37 6.20 23.25
CA GLY A 142 -11.69 7.60 22.99
C GLY A 142 -11.50 8.00 21.54
N ASN A 143 -10.60 8.93 21.28
CA ASN A 143 -10.28 9.44 19.93
C ASN A 143 -9.12 8.70 19.27
N PHE A 144 -8.50 7.76 19.96
CA PHE A 144 -7.35 6.99 19.45
C PHE A 144 -7.75 5.56 19.13
N THR A 145 -7.25 5.07 18.01
CA THR A 145 -7.33 3.66 17.63
C THR A 145 -5.93 3.15 17.41
N LEU A 146 -5.61 2.01 18.00
CA LEU A 146 -4.39 1.26 17.72
C LEU A 146 -4.76 -0.04 17.04
N GLY A 147 -3.92 -0.48 16.11
CA GLY A 147 -4.10 -1.73 15.40
C GLY A 147 -2.78 -2.43 15.14
N ALA A 148 -2.84 -3.74 15.07
CA ALA A 148 -1.73 -4.60 14.71
C ALA A 148 -2.19 -5.67 13.71
N THR A 149 -1.32 -6.01 12.76
CA THR A 149 -1.52 -7.11 11.81
C THR A 149 -0.33 -8.04 11.87
N ILE A 150 -0.57 -9.33 11.86
CA ILE A 150 0.44 -10.36 11.60
C ILE A 150 0.16 -10.94 10.22
N LYS A 151 1.23 -11.11 9.41
CA LYS A 151 1.16 -11.62 8.04
C LYS A 151 2.06 -12.84 7.88
N ALA A 152 1.53 -13.91 7.32
CA ALA A 152 2.30 -15.02 6.76
C ALA A 152 2.42 -14.79 5.26
N VAL A 153 3.65 -14.63 4.77
CA VAL A 153 3.91 -14.23 3.38
C VAL A 153 4.77 -15.27 2.70
N GLY A 154 4.38 -15.67 1.51
CA GLY A 154 5.12 -16.61 0.71
C GLY A 154 5.20 -16.20 -0.76
N SER A 155 6.24 -16.66 -1.41
CA SER A 155 6.45 -16.51 -2.84
C SER A 155 7.08 -17.77 -3.41
N THR A 156 6.61 -18.18 -4.56
CA THR A 156 7.10 -19.35 -5.30
C THR A 156 7.36 -18.98 -6.75
N ILE A 157 8.53 -19.34 -7.25
CA ILE A 157 8.93 -19.13 -8.65
C ILE A 157 9.61 -20.41 -9.10
N GLU A 158 8.95 -21.19 -9.95
CA GLU A 158 9.45 -22.49 -10.37
C GLU A 158 9.74 -23.41 -9.16
N THR A 159 11.00 -23.79 -8.94
CA THR A 159 11.47 -24.59 -7.80
C THR A 159 11.90 -23.75 -6.59
N TYR A 160 12.03 -22.44 -6.78
CA TYR A 160 12.46 -21.53 -5.72
C TYR A 160 11.28 -21.06 -4.88
N SER A 161 11.50 -20.91 -3.58
CA SER A 161 10.47 -20.35 -2.69
C SER A 161 11.09 -19.50 -1.60
N ALA A 162 10.35 -18.45 -1.24
CA ALA A 162 10.64 -17.60 -0.09
C ALA A 162 9.43 -17.59 0.84
N PHE A 163 9.67 -17.52 2.16
CA PHE A 163 8.63 -17.43 3.17
C PHE A 163 9.06 -16.54 4.32
N GLY A 164 8.14 -15.69 4.81
CA GLY A 164 8.41 -14.77 5.90
C GLY A 164 7.19 -14.53 6.79
N ILE A 165 7.46 -14.05 8.01
CA ILE A 165 6.45 -13.56 8.94
C ILE A 165 6.70 -12.06 9.14
N LEU A 166 5.68 -11.26 8.84
CA LEU A 166 5.72 -9.81 8.91
C LEU A 166 4.65 -9.29 9.86
N ALA A 167 4.87 -8.09 10.38
CA ALA A 167 3.92 -7.39 11.22
C ALA A 167 3.74 -5.94 10.73
N ASP A 168 2.51 -5.43 10.87
CA ASP A 168 2.22 -4.01 10.75
C ASP A 168 1.72 -3.48 12.08
N LEU A 169 2.12 -2.26 12.43
CA LEU A 169 1.62 -1.53 13.59
C LEU A 169 1.07 -0.18 13.12
N GLY A 170 -0.18 0.10 13.47
CA GLY A 170 -0.86 1.32 13.06
C GLY A 170 -1.53 2.05 14.20
N GLY A 171 -1.58 3.38 14.09
CA GLY A 171 -2.30 4.26 15.00
C GLY A 171 -3.11 5.29 14.22
N ILE A 172 -4.27 5.64 14.75
CA ILE A 172 -5.13 6.69 14.22
C ILE A 172 -5.63 7.55 15.35
N TRP A 173 -5.54 8.85 15.16
CA TRP A 173 -6.26 9.83 15.95
C TRP A 173 -7.38 10.45 15.12
N ARG A 174 -8.60 10.53 15.70
CA ARG A 174 -9.75 11.16 15.07
C ARG A 174 -10.17 12.39 15.88
N HIS A 175 -10.36 13.48 15.16
CA HIS A 175 -10.96 14.67 15.77
C HIS A 175 -12.39 14.37 16.22
N PRO A 176 -12.84 14.89 17.40
CA PRO A 176 -14.19 14.63 17.92
C PRO A 176 -15.33 14.90 16.93
N ASN A 177 -15.18 15.89 16.06
CA ASN A 177 -16.18 16.21 15.02
C ASN A 177 -16.20 15.21 13.86
N GLY A 178 -15.29 14.21 13.84
CA GLY A 178 -15.22 13.19 12.79
C GLY A 178 -14.73 13.69 11.41
N ASN A 179 -14.37 14.96 11.27
CA ASN A 179 -13.98 15.56 9.99
C ASN A 179 -12.49 15.46 9.66
N LEU A 180 -11.67 15.14 10.64
CA LEU A 180 -10.22 15.03 10.51
C LEU A 180 -9.73 13.72 11.13
N THR A 181 -8.87 13.03 10.42
CA THR A 181 -8.17 11.84 10.89
C THR A 181 -6.69 11.99 10.58
N VAL A 182 -5.84 11.68 11.55
CA VAL A 182 -4.39 11.57 11.40
C VAL A 182 -4.01 10.12 11.65
N GLY A 183 -3.22 9.54 10.77
CA GLY A 183 -2.76 8.15 10.84
C GLY A 183 -1.25 8.04 10.75
N LEU A 184 -0.72 7.05 11.46
CA LEU A 184 0.68 6.62 11.37
C LEU A 184 0.70 5.10 11.27
N VAL A 185 1.58 4.56 10.42
CA VAL A 185 1.72 3.11 10.27
C VAL A 185 3.15 2.73 9.92
N ALA A 186 3.66 1.68 10.59
CA ALA A 186 4.84 0.94 10.20
C ALA A 186 4.38 -0.39 9.60
N LYS A 187 4.76 -0.66 8.35
CA LYS A 187 4.31 -1.83 7.57
C LYS A 187 5.46 -2.78 7.29
N ASN A 188 5.12 -4.06 7.24
CA ASN A 188 6.00 -5.12 6.75
C ASN A 188 7.32 -5.24 7.52
N ALA A 189 7.30 -4.94 8.83
CA ALA A 189 8.41 -5.25 9.73
C ALA A 189 8.43 -6.74 10.06
N GLY A 190 9.56 -7.44 9.94
CA GLY A 190 9.59 -8.87 10.25
C GLY A 190 10.84 -9.59 9.82
N TYR A 191 10.70 -10.89 9.61
CA TYR A 191 11.80 -11.78 9.28
C TYR A 191 11.48 -12.68 8.09
N LEU A 192 12.50 -12.87 7.25
CA LEU A 192 12.49 -13.85 6.19
C LEU A 192 12.96 -15.20 6.76
N LEU A 193 12.06 -16.17 6.83
CA LEU A 193 12.35 -17.51 7.36
C LEU A 193 13.01 -18.41 6.32
N LYS A 194 12.68 -18.20 5.03
CA LYS A 194 13.27 -18.87 3.88
C LYS A 194 13.43 -17.87 2.74
N ASN A 195 14.61 -17.83 2.15
CA ASN A 195 14.91 -17.02 0.98
C ASN A 195 15.03 -17.90 -0.28
N TYR A 196 14.90 -17.31 -1.47
CA TYR A 196 15.09 -18.00 -2.75
C TYR A 196 16.50 -18.58 -2.93
N GLY A 197 17.50 -17.93 -2.35
CA GLY A 197 18.91 -18.31 -2.43
C GLY A 197 19.71 -17.75 -1.26
N PRO A 198 21.04 -17.91 -1.29
CA PRO A 198 21.92 -17.49 -0.19
C PRO A 198 22.08 -15.97 -0.05
N ALA A 199 21.71 -15.19 -1.08
CA ALA A 199 21.81 -13.73 -1.03
C ALA A 199 20.76 -13.14 -0.09
N GLU A 200 21.16 -12.16 0.73
CA GLU A 200 20.22 -11.40 1.54
C GLU A 200 19.22 -10.63 0.68
N ALA A 201 17.97 -10.64 1.06
CA ALA A 201 16.91 -9.91 0.38
C ALA A 201 16.19 -8.99 1.38
N ASP A 202 15.96 -7.75 0.94
CA ASP A 202 15.27 -6.74 1.74
C ASP A 202 13.76 -7.01 1.79
N LEU A 203 13.17 -6.83 2.97
CA LEU A 203 11.72 -6.78 3.14
C LEU A 203 11.17 -5.42 2.69
N PRO A 204 9.90 -5.33 2.23
CA PRO A 204 9.29 -4.08 1.80
C PRO A 204 8.79 -3.26 3.02
N PHE A 205 9.69 -3.00 3.98
CA PHE A 205 9.38 -2.17 5.14
C PHE A 205 9.02 -0.75 4.70
N ASP A 206 7.95 -0.20 5.26
CA ASP A 206 7.55 1.18 5.02
C ASP A 206 6.99 1.85 6.28
N LEU A 207 7.37 3.09 6.50
CA LEU A 207 6.82 4.00 7.52
C LEU A 207 6.03 5.08 6.81
N GLN A 208 4.73 5.18 7.12
CA GLN A 208 3.81 6.11 6.49
C GLN A 208 3.08 6.96 7.52
N ALA A 209 2.80 8.21 7.16
CA ALA A 209 1.91 9.11 7.90
C ALA A 209 0.84 9.66 6.95
N GLY A 210 -0.37 9.85 7.44
CA GLY A 210 -1.47 10.33 6.61
C GLY A 210 -2.42 11.25 7.36
N ILE A 211 -3.03 12.16 6.62
CA ILE A 211 -4.07 13.06 7.10
C ILE A 211 -5.24 12.98 6.13
N THR A 212 -6.45 12.76 6.65
CA THR A 212 -7.69 12.83 5.87
C THR A 212 -8.60 13.88 6.46
N LEU A 213 -9.02 14.83 5.62
CA LEU A 213 -9.87 15.95 5.99
C LEU A 213 -11.13 15.96 5.12
N LYS A 214 -12.29 16.15 5.74
CA LYS A 214 -13.56 16.43 5.08
C LYS A 214 -14.12 17.74 5.63
N PRO A 215 -14.02 18.87 4.90
CA PRO A 215 -14.64 20.12 5.32
C PRO A 215 -16.16 19.97 5.52
N GLN A 216 -16.70 20.64 6.51
CA GLN A 216 -18.09 20.46 6.92
C GLN A 216 -19.11 20.81 5.83
N TYR A 217 -18.82 21.85 5.05
CA TYR A 217 -19.75 22.39 4.06
C TYR A 217 -19.35 22.07 2.60
N ALA A 218 -18.26 21.34 2.38
CA ALA A 218 -17.82 20.97 1.05
C ALA A 218 -18.04 19.46 0.79
N PRO A 219 -18.59 19.07 -0.37
CA PRO A 219 -18.79 17.68 -0.72
C PRO A 219 -17.48 17.06 -1.22
N ILE A 220 -16.37 17.35 -0.54
CA ILE A 220 -15.04 16.85 -0.89
C ILE A 220 -14.37 16.23 0.35
N ARG A 221 -13.50 15.28 0.11
CA ARG A 221 -12.58 14.69 1.08
C ARG A 221 -11.18 14.70 0.49
N VAL A 222 -10.21 15.17 1.24
CA VAL A 222 -8.81 15.22 0.82
C VAL A 222 -7.98 14.33 1.74
N THR A 223 -7.17 13.48 1.16
CA THR A 223 -6.22 12.63 1.87
C THR A 223 -4.82 12.96 1.39
N LEU A 224 -3.93 13.29 2.31
CA LEU A 224 -2.50 13.45 2.10
C LEU A 224 -1.79 12.31 2.81
N THR A 225 -0.89 11.62 2.12
CA THR A 225 -0.07 10.56 2.69
C THR A 225 1.39 10.81 2.37
N ALA A 226 2.23 10.76 3.40
CA ALA A 226 3.67 10.70 3.29
C ALA A 226 4.12 9.25 3.50
N HIS A 227 4.92 8.70 2.59
CA HIS A 227 5.36 7.30 2.59
C HIS A 227 6.89 7.21 2.46
N HIS A 228 7.46 6.01 2.73
CA HIS A 228 8.91 5.76 2.76
C HIS A 228 9.67 6.66 3.75
N LEU A 229 9.01 7.06 4.86
CA LEU A 229 9.59 7.98 5.85
C LEU A 229 10.81 7.41 6.58
N HIS A 230 11.08 6.12 6.46
CA HIS A 230 12.28 5.45 6.98
C HIS A 230 13.55 5.72 6.15
N ARG A 231 13.41 6.28 4.94
CA ARG A 231 14.53 6.64 4.05
C ARG A 231 14.36 8.09 3.59
N PHE A 232 15.36 8.93 3.80
CA PHE A 232 15.28 10.34 3.41
C PHE A 232 15.39 10.53 1.88
N ASP A 233 16.22 9.73 1.22
CA ASP A 233 16.42 9.81 -0.23
C ASP A 233 15.92 8.55 -0.92
N ILE A 234 14.80 8.68 -1.63
CA ILE A 234 14.19 7.63 -2.46
C ILE A 234 14.35 7.94 -3.95
N THR A 235 15.34 8.76 -4.30
CA THR A 235 15.62 9.11 -5.68
C THR A 235 16.23 7.92 -6.40
N TYR A 236 15.58 7.46 -7.46
CA TYR A 236 16.16 6.52 -8.41
C TYR A 236 16.81 7.32 -9.54
N ASN A 237 18.12 7.18 -9.69
CA ASN A 237 18.86 7.70 -10.83
C ASN A 237 19.00 6.59 -11.86
N ASP A 238 18.23 6.67 -12.95
CA ASP A 238 18.33 5.73 -14.05
C ASP A 238 19.71 5.92 -14.74
N PRO A 239 20.56 4.89 -14.77
CA PRO A 239 21.87 4.99 -15.44
C PRO A 239 21.75 5.18 -16.95
N ASN A 240 20.58 4.91 -17.56
CA ASN A 240 20.33 5.12 -18.99
C ASN A 240 19.79 6.51 -19.33
N LEU A 241 19.45 7.31 -18.34
CA LEU A 241 19.08 8.71 -18.56
C LEU A 241 20.34 9.49 -18.96
N ALA A 242 20.21 10.31 -20.02
CA ALA A 242 21.27 11.16 -20.57
C ALA A 242 22.03 11.91 -19.45
N VAL A 243 23.09 11.31 -19.00
CA VAL A 243 23.97 11.85 -17.99
C VAL A 243 24.87 12.85 -18.70
N ARG A 244 25.06 14.02 -18.12
CA ARG A 244 26.19 14.86 -18.55
C ARG A 244 27.46 14.15 -18.14
N PHE A 245 28.37 13.97 -19.08
CA PHE A 245 29.67 13.42 -18.79
C PHE A 245 30.65 14.56 -18.52
N ASP A 246 31.58 14.35 -17.60
CA ASP A 246 32.72 15.21 -17.42
C ASP A 246 33.71 15.04 -18.61
N LEU A 247 34.75 15.86 -18.64
CA LEU A 247 35.78 15.79 -19.69
C LEU A 247 36.55 14.45 -19.71
N ASN A 248 36.43 13.65 -18.68
CA ASN A 248 37.05 12.32 -18.54
C ASN A 248 36.08 11.16 -18.87
N GLY A 249 34.85 11.48 -19.30
CA GLY A 249 33.84 10.48 -19.63
C GLY A 249 33.08 9.90 -18.42
N ASN A 250 33.24 10.45 -17.20
CA ASN A 250 32.50 9.99 -16.04
C ASN A 250 31.12 10.67 -15.97
N PRO A 251 30.08 9.93 -15.59
CA PRO A 251 28.75 10.49 -15.45
C PRO A 251 28.70 11.51 -14.29
N ILE A 252 28.27 12.73 -14.60
CA ILE A 252 28.05 13.77 -13.59
C ILE A 252 26.65 13.54 -12.97
N PRO A 253 26.55 13.20 -11.67
CA PRO A 253 25.26 13.07 -11.01
C PRO A 253 24.52 14.41 -11.05
N GLN A 254 23.25 14.40 -11.54
CA GLN A 254 22.41 15.59 -11.45
C GLN A 254 21.94 15.74 -10.00
N PRO A 255 22.26 16.87 -9.32
CA PRO A 255 21.81 17.07 -7.94
C PRO A 255 20.30 17.23 -7.91
N VAL A 256 19.64 16.37 -7.14
CA VAL A 256 18.20 16.47 -6.88
C VAL A 256 17.97 17.45 -5.74
N SER A 257 17.10 18.45 -5.95
CA SER A 257 16.81 19.46 -4.93
C SER A 257 16.14 18.84 -3.69
N LEU A 258 16.31 19.45 -2.52
CA LEU A 258 15.66 19.02 -1.29
C LEU A 258 14.13 18.97 -1.43
N ALA A 259 13.54 19.99 -2.09
CA ALA A 259 12.10 20.04 -2.34
C ALA A 259 11.61 18.85 -3.17
N GLU A 260 12.38 18.44 -4.19
CA GLU A 260 12.06 17.28 -5.02
C GLU A 260 12.17 15.97 -4.20
N LYS A 261 13.19 15.81 -3.36
CA LYS A 261 13.31 14.66 -2.46
C LYS A 261 12.12 14.54 -1.53
N LEU A 262 11.71 15.63 -0.90
CA LEU A 262 10.54 15.66 -0.01
C LEU A 262 9.24 15.40 -0.78
N ALA A 263 9.07 15.99 -1.96
CA ALA A 263 7.87 15.80 -2.76
C ALA A 263 7.67 14.33 -3.18
N ARG A 264 8.74 13.56 -3.41
CA ARG A 264 8.65 12.13 -3.74
C ARG A 264 7.99 11.28 -2.66
N HIS A 265 8.03 11.72 -1.41
CA HIS A 265 7.32 11.05 -0.32
C HIS A 265 5.82 11.31 -0.30
N LEU A 266 5.30 12.24 -1.11
CA LEU A 266 3.91 12.69 -1.02
C LEU A 266 3.00 12.05 -2.05
N SER A 267 1.84 11.60 -1.55
CA SER A 267 0.68 11.19 -2.33
C SER A 267 -0.54 11.97 -1.86
N VAL A 268 -1.32 12.50 -2.81
CA VAL A 268 -2.53 13.27 -2.54
C VAL A 268 -3.70 12.59 -3.22
N GLY A 269 -4.78 12.38 -2.49
CA GLY A 269 -6.05 11.87 -3.00
C GLY A 269 -7.20 12.84 -2.68
N THR A 270 -8.10 13.02 -3.63
CA THR A 270 -9.32 13.83 -3.45
C THR A 270 -10.52 13.02 -3.87
N GLU A 271 -11.56 13.04 -3.05
CA GLU A 271 -12.84 12.42 -3.33
C GLU A 271 -13.92 13.49 -3.41
N PHE A 272 -14.71 13.43 -4.47
CA PHE A 272 -15.88 14.25 -4.69
C PHE A 272 -17.12 13.42 -4.33
N LEU A 273 -17.82 13.82 -3.29
CA LEU A 273 -19.00 13.15 -2.75
C LEU A 273 -20.25 13.67 -3.49
N ILE A 274 -20.45 13.21 -4.72
CA ILE A 274 -21.52 13.68 -5.60
C ILE A 274 -22.89 13.41 -4.98
N SER A 275 -23.04 12.25 -4.36
CA SER A 275 -24.23 11.86 -3.59
C SER A 275 -23.82 10.88 -2.47
N ARG A 276 -24.80 10.43 -1.69
CA ARG A 276 -24.58 9.36 -0.71
C ARG A 276 -24.16 8.01 -1.35
N HIS A 277 -24.45 7.87 -2.65
CA HIS A 277 -24.24 6.62 -3.38
C HIS A 277 -23.14 6.68 -4.41
N VAL A 278 -22.73 7.88 -4.84
CA VAL A 278 -21.76 8.06 -5.93
C VAL A 278 -20.63 8.97 -5.48
N HIS A 279 -19.40 8.42 -5.54
CA HIS A 279 -18.18 9.17 -5.27
C HIS A 279 -17.26 9.10 -6.49
N LEU A 280 -16.63 10.21 -6.83
CA LEU A 280 -15.56 10.29 -7.82
C LEU A 280 -14.24 10.54 -7.10
N MET A 281 -13.16 9.98 -7.62
CA MET A 281 -11.85 10.01 -6.96
C MET A 281 -10.79 10.46 -7.95
N LEU A 282 -9.86 11.30 -7.48
CA LEU A 282 -8.64 11.69 -8.17
C LEU A 282 -7.47 11.54 -7.21
N GLY A 283 -6.34 11.09 -7.71
CA GLY A 283 -5.13 10.92 -6.94
C GLY A 283 -3.88 11.32 -7.71
N TYR A 284 -2.86 11.71 -6.97
CA TYR A 284 -1.55 12.03 -7.49
C TYR A 284 -0.46 11.50 -6.56
N ASN A 285 0.51 10.79 -7.11
CA ASN A 285 1.68 10.30 -6.39
C ASN A 285 2.94 10.81 -7.09
N HIS A 286 3.71 11.65 -6.40
CA HIS A 286 4.85 12.33 -7.00
C HIS A 286 6.01 11.37 -7.29
N GLN A 287 6.26 10.37 -6.43
CA GLN A 287 7.27 9.34 -6.69
C GLN A 287 6.99 8.62 -8.01
N LYS A 288 5.76 8.10 -8.18
CA LYS A 288 5.35 7.41 -9.42
C LYS A 288 5.40 8.31 -10.64
N ARG A 289 5.16 9.63 -10.47
CA ARG A 289 5.32 10.62 -11.53
C ARG A 289 6.76 10.72 -11.99
N GLN A 290 7.70 10.76 -11.05
CA GLN A 290 9.12 10.88 -11.39
C GLN A 290 9.68 9.61 -12.02
N GLU A 291 9.30 8.45 -11.51
CA GLU A 291 9.68 7.14 -12.06
C GLU A 291 9.12 6.90 -13.48
N GLY A 292 7.97 7.51 -13.79
CA GLY A 292 7.28 7.34 -15.08
C GLY A 292 7.51 8.42 -16.12
N LYS A 293 8.36 9.38 -15.88
CA LYS A 293 8.57 10.56 -16.77
C LYS A 293 8.88 10.19 -18.21
N LEU A 294 9.61 9.11 -18.43
CA LEU A 294 10.08 8.71 -19.76
C LEU A 294 9.04 7.94 -20.58
N ILE A 295 7.99 7.41 -19.95
CA ILE A 295 7.14 6.41 -20.57
C ILE A 295 5.78 6.96 -20.96
N THR A 296 5.15 7.76 -20.10
CA THR A 296 3.80 8.30 -20.39
C THR A 296 3.52 9.62 -19.70
N GLY A 297 2.78 10.50 -20.36
CA GLY A 297 2.33 11.77 -19.77
C GLY A 297 1.41 11.67 -18.55
N GLY A 298 0.83 10.48 -18.27
CA GLY A 298 -0.12 10.24 -17.19
C GLY A 298 0.47 9.55 -15.95
N ALA A 299 1.79 9.30 -15.89
CA ALA A 299 2.41 8.66 -14.74
C ALA A 299 2.13 9.43 -13.44
N GLY A 300 1.87 8.71 -12.35
CA GLY A 300 1.57 9.28 -11.04
C GLY A 300 0.14 9.78 -10.86
N VAL A 301 -0.65 9.93 -11.93
CA VAL A 301 -2.06 10.30 -11.84
C VAL A 301 -2.92 9.06 -11.71
N SER A 302 -3.94 9.14 -10.87
CA SER A 302 -4.93 8.09 -10.68
C SER A 302 -6.33 8.68 -10.60
N PHE A 303 -7.34 7.87 -10.94
CA PHE A 303 -8.74 8.27 -10.84
C PHE A 303 -9.63 7.06 -10.59
N GLY A 304 -10.84 7.31 -10.15
CA GLY A 304 -11.78 6.23 -9.89
C GLY A 304 -13.20 6.74 -9.63
N ALA A 305 -14.09 5.77 -9.52
CA ALA A 305 -15.48 6.00 -9.16
C ALA A 305 -15.97 4.89 -8.25
N SER A 306 -16.89 5.21 -7.35
CA SER A 306 -17.55 4.27 -6.46
C SER A 306 -19.05 4.47 -6.50
N VAL A 307 -19.79 3.37 -6.62
CA VAL A 307 -21.25 3.36 -6.56
C VAL A 307 -21.68 2.41 -5.46
N GLN A 308 -22.56 2.89 -4.58
CA GLN A 308 -23.10 2.12 -3.46
C GLN A 308 -24.62 1.93 -3.63
N ALA A 309 -25.10 0.73 -3.45
CA ALA A 309 -26.51 0.37 -3.42
C ALA A 309 -26.75 -0.74 -2.40
N ARG A 310 -27.84 -0.66 -1.62
CA ARG A 310 -28.32 -1.67 -0.62
C ARG A 310 -27.33 -2.80 -0.31
N GLY A 311 -26.40 -2.59 0.62
CA GLY A 311 -25.46 -3.63 1.06
C GLY A 311 -24.32 -3.94 0.10
N PHE A 312 -24.30 -3.35 -1.12
CA PHE A 312 -23.26 -3.51 -2.12
C PHE A 312 -22.56 -2.19 -2.42
N GLN A 313 -21.25 -2.24 -2.61
CA GLN A 313 -20.49 -1.13 -3.16
C GLN A 313 -19.55 -1.67 -4.24
N LEU A 314 -19.62 -1.08 -5.42
CA LEU A 314 -18.69 -1.32 -6.51
C LEU A 314 -17.76 -0.12 -6.64
N THR A 315 -16.47 -0.37 -6.71
CA THR A 315 -15.46 0.68 -6.86
C THR A 315 -14.52 0.31 -7.99
N TYR A 316 -14.32 1.24 -8.89
CA TYR A 316 -13.32 1.17 -9.95
C TYR A 316 -12.21 2.18 -9.64
N GLY A 317 -10.96 1.78 -9.82
CA GLY A 317 -9.79 2.63 -9.70
C GLY A 317 -8.82 2.36 -10.84
N ARG A 318 -8.25 3.43 -11.40
CA ARG A 318 -7.18 3.34 -12.40
C ARG A 318 -6.00 4.20 -11.96
N PHE A 319 -4.83 3.63 -12.03
CA PHE A 319 -3.58 4.31 -11.72
C PHE A 319 -2.50 3.93 -12.73
N THR A 320 -1.54 4.80 -12.91
CA THR A 320 -0.40 4.52 -13.79
C THR A 320 0.80 4.17 -12.93
N SER A 321 1.21 2.90 -13.01
CA SER A 321 2.44 2.38 -12.38
C SER A 321 3.51 2.20 -13.45
N VAL A 322 4.74 2.54 -13.12
CA VAL A 322 5.89 2.38 -14.01
C VAL A 322 6.32 0.91 -14.04
N PRO A 323 6.74 0.38 -15.19
CA PRO A 323 6.91 0.94 -16.55
C PRO A 323 5.75 0.64 -17.51
N THR A 324 4.56 0.35 -17.03
CA THR A 324 3.46 -0.14 -17.86
C THR A 324 2.35 0.89 -18.05
N ALA A 325 1.54 0.70 -19.10
CA ALA A 325 0.28 1.38 -19.28
C ALA A 325 -0.61 1.28 -18.03
N GLY A 326 -1.50 2.28 -17.82
CA GLY A 326 -2.32 2.36 -16.62
C GLY A 326 -3.02 1.05 -16.25
N THR A 327 -2.96 0.72 -14.97
CA THR A 327 -3.54 -0.48 -14.38
C THR A 327 -4.90 -0.16 -13.79
N SER A 328 -5.89 -1.00 -14.06
CA SER A 328 -7.26 -0.87 -13.55
C SER A 328 -7.50 -1.89 -12.44
N GLN A 329 -8.18 -1.49 -11.38
CA GLN A 329 -8.59 -2.35 -10.29
C GLN A 329 -10.09 -2.20 -10.06
N LEU A 330 -10.77 -3.32 -9.90
CA LEU A 330 -12.18 -3.39 -9.54
C LEU A 330 -12.30 -3.99 -8.14
N SER A 331 -13.11 -3.36 -7.29
CA SER A 331 -13.40 -3.85 -5.94
C SER A 331 -14.90 -3.89 -5.69
N MET A 332 -15.36 -4.97 -5.13
CA MET A 332 -16.73 -5.16 -4.69
C MET A 332 -16.76 -5.38 -3.18
N ARG A 333 -17.57 -4.60 -2.48
CA ARG A 333 -17.85 -4.74 -1.07
C ARG A 333 -19.27 -5.22 -0.88
N ILE A 334 -19.46 -6.18 0.02
CA ILE A 334 -20.72 -6.81 0.33
C ILE A 334 -20.91 -6.75 1.85
N ASP A 335 -22.02 -6.20 2.31
CA ASP A 335 -22.44 -6.24 3.70
C ASP A 335 -23.38 -7.44 3.89
N LEU A 336 -22.82 -8.55 4.36
CA LEU A 336 -23.56 -9.80 4.55
C LEU A 336 -24.63 -9.69 5.65
N GLY A 337 -24.42 -8.78 6.63
CA GLY A 337 -25.38 -8.51 7.69
C GLY A 337 -26.67 -7.85 7.17
N GLN A 338 -26.56 -7.02 6.13
CA GLN A 338 -27.73 -6.37 5.50
C GLN A 338 -28.45 -7.25 4.47
N LEU A 339 -27.78 -8.30 3.98
CA LEU A 339 -28.38 -9.22 2.99
C LEU A 339 -29.07 -10.40 3.63
N LEU A 340 -28.72 -10.76 4.86
CA LEU A 340 -29.26 -11.91 5.58
C LEU A 340 -30.43 -11.54 6.51
N ASN A 341 -30.74 -10.24 6.66
CA ASN A 341 -31.89 -9.68 7.33
C ASN A 341 -32.84 -9.03 6.31
#